data_789cdcbc8c3bb41f2976cbcbd73fac96
#
_entry.id   789cdcbc8c3bb41f2976cbcbd73fac96
#
_cell.length_a   1.000
_cell.length_b   1.000
_cell.length_c   1.000
_cell.angle_alpha   90.00
_cell.angle_beta   90.00
_cell.angle_gamma   90.00
#
_symmetry.space_group_name_H-M   'P 1'
#
loop_
_entity.id
_entity.type
_entity.pdbx_description
1 polymer ?
#
loop_
_entity_poly.entity_id
_entity_poly.type
_entity_poly.pdbx_seq_one_letter_code
_entity_poly.pdbx_strand_id
1 'polypeptide(L)' 'MTFREIEKILKADKWVLIRITGSHYQYRKVGVPHAIVVPNHNSRDISIGVVKNLEKKTGLSLRR' A
#
# COMPACT_ATOMS: atom_id res chain seq x y z
N MET A 1 -2.31 11.41 2.13
CA MET A 1 -1.31 10.42 2.57
C MET A 1 -0.24 10.22 1.52
N THR A 2 1.00 10.18 1.92
CA THR A 2 2.10 9.91 0.99
C THR A 2 2.35 8.41 0.87
N PHE A 3 3.05 8.02 -0.19
CA PHE A 3 3.48 6.63 -0.36
C PHE A 3 4.26 6.14 0.86
N ARG A 4 5.18 6.96 1.37
CA ARG A 4 6.04 6.58 2.50
C ARG A 4 5.24 6.29 3.76
N GLU A 5 4.19 7.07 4.02
CA GLU A 5 3.31 6.84 5.15
C GLU A 5 2.57 5.51 5.01
N ILE A 6 2.05 5.22 3.83
CA ILE A 6 1.36 3.97 3.56
C ILE A 6 2.32 2.78 3.69
N GLU A 7 3.51 2.89 3.09
CA GLU A 7 4.50 1.82 3.17
C GLU A 7 4.88 1.50 4.61
N LYS A 8 5.05 2.52 5.44
CA LYS A 8 5.38 2.34 6.85
C LYS A 8 4.31 1.51 7.56
N ILE A 9 3.04 1.83 7.32
CA ILE A 9 1.92 1.11 7.93
C ILE A 9 1.86 -0.34 7.41
N LEU A 10 2.04 -0.52 6.10
CA LEU A 10 2.02 -1.86 5.51
C LEU A 10 3.14 -2.74 6.07
N LYS A 11 4.34 -2.22 6.17
CA LYS A 11 5.47 -2.99 6.71
C LYS A 11 5.27 -3.34 8.18
N ALA A 12 4.70 -2.43 8.95
CA ALA A 12 4.37 -2.70 10.35
C ALA A 12 3.33 -3.83 10.48
N ASP A 13 2.47 -3.98 9.48
CA ASP A 13 1.47 -5.05 9.43
C ASP A 13 1.98 -6.28 8.67
N LYS A 14 3.30 -6.36 8.44
CA LYS A 14 3.99 -7.51 7.84
C LYS A 14 3.72 -7.72 6.36
N TRP A 15 3.29 -6.68 5.65
CA TRP A 15 3.28 -6.72 4.19
C TRP A 15 4.70 -6.60 3.67
N VAL A 16 5.02 -7.39 2.66
CA VAL A 16 6.38 -7.48 2.10
C VAL A 16 6.36 -7.01 0.66
N LEU A 17 7.28 -6.13 0.32
CA LEU A 17 7.47 -5.69 -1.06
C LEU A 17 8.04 -6.85 -1.86
N ILE A 18 7.33 -7.24 -2.93
CA ILE A 18 7.75 -8.37 -3.77
C ILE A 18 8.13 -7.94 -5.18
N ARG A 19 7.68 -6.77 -5.65
CA ARG A 19 7.92 -6.36 -7.01
C ARG A 19 7.71 -4.86 -7.18
N ILE A 20 8.54 -4.26 -8.01
CA ILE A 20 8.39 -2.87 -8.44
C ILE A 20 8.32 -2.86 -9.97
N THR A 21 7.25 -2.31 -10.52
CA THR A 21 7.10 -2.13 -11.96
C THR A 21 6.82 -0.65 -12.21
N GLY A 22 7.84 0.07 -12.67
CA GLY A 22 7.75 1.53 -12.80
C GLY A 22 7.47 2.17 -11.45
N SER A 23 6.34 2.86 -11.34
CA SER A 23 5.92 3.49 -10.09
C SER A 23 4.98 2.62 -9.27
N HIS A 24 4.73 1.38 -9.70
CA HIS A 24 3.81 0.48 -9.01
C HIS A 24 4.58 -0.47 -8.10
N TYR A 25 4.37 -0.35 -6.79
CA TYR A 25 4.99 -1.19 -5.77
C TYR A 25 4.00 -2.24 -5.33
N GLN A 26 4.36 -3.51 -5.50
CA GLN A 26 3.47 -4.64 -5.19
C GLN A 26 3.88 -5.30 -3.89
N TYR A 27 2.91 -5.52 -3.01
CA TYR A 27 3.15 -6.11 -1.69
C TYR A 27 2.29 -7.36 -1.50
N ARG A 28 2.82 -8.30 -0.72
CA ARG A 28 2.07 -9.49 -0.30
C ARG A 28 2.23 -9.71 1.19
N LYS A 29 1.25 -10.38 1.77
CA LYS A 29 1.27 -10.76 3.18
C LYS A 29 0.87 -12.22 3.32
N VAL A 30 1.57 -12.94 4.22
CA VAL A 30 1.26 -14.35 4.52
C VAL A 30 -0.17 -14.46 5.02
N GLY A 31 -0.93 -15.40 4.47
CA GLY A 31 -2.32 -15.61 4.84
C GLY A 31 -3.32 -14.75 4.06
N VAL A 32 -2.85 -13.81 3.25
CA VAL A 32 -3.70 -12.98 2.40
C VAL A 32 -3.59 -13.49 0.96
N PRO A 33 -4.71 -13.89 0.33
CA PRO A 33 -4.67 -14.58 -0.97
C PRO A 33 -4.37 -13.67 -2.16
N HIS A 34 -4.33 -12.35 -1.98
CA HIS A 34 -4.09 -11.42 -3.07
C HIS A 34 -2.99 -10.43 -2.74
N ALA A 35 -2.33 -9.93 -3.78
CA ALA A 35 -1.35 -8.86 -3.66
C ALA A 35 -2.05 -7.51 -3.73
N ILE A 36 -1.40 -6.49 -3.18
CA ILE A 36 -1.84 -5.11 -3.31
C ILE A 36 -0.81 -4.31 -4.07
N VAL A 37 -1.25 -3.25 -4.74
CA VAL A 37 -0.38 -2.36 -5.50
C VAL A 37 -0.51 -0.95 -4.95
N VAL A 38 0.61 -0.33 -4.63
CA VAL A 38 0.64 1.04 -4.15
C VAL A 38 1.43 1.88 -5.15
N PRO A 39 0.80 2.93 -5.74
CA PRO A 39 1.52 3.80 -6.66
C PRO A 39 2.47 4.71 -5.88
N ASN A 40 3.69 4.86 -6.39
CA ASN A 40 4.69 5.73 -5.80
C ASN A 40 5.01 6.85 -6.79
N HIS A 41 4.41 8.02 -6.59
CA HIS A 41 4.62 9.19 -7.42
C HIS A 41 5.45 10.24 -6.68
N ASN A 42 6.59 9.82 -6.16
CA ASN A 42 7.49 10.68 -5.39
C ASN A 42 6.81 11.20 -4.12
N SER A 43 6.89 12.52 -3.87
CA SER A 43 6.31 13.12 -2.68
C SER A 43 4.84 13.51 -2.82
N ARG A 44 4.19 13.13 -3.92
CA ARG A 44 2.78 13.45 -4.12
C ARG A 44 1.89 12.61 -3.22
N ASP A 45 0.78 13.20 -2.82
CA ASP A 45 -0.22 12.47 -2.05
C ASP A 45 -0.87 11.40 -2.92
N ILE A 46 -1.15 10.26 -2.29
CA ILE A 46 -1.89 9.19 -2.93
C ILE A 46 -3.37 9.56 -2.90
N SER A 47 -4.07 9.36 -4.01
CA SER A 47 -5.47 9.74 -4.11
C SER A 47 -6.32 9.01 -3.07
N ILE A 48 -7.39 9.67 -2.63
CA ILE A 48 -8.28 9.08 -1.63
C ILE A 48 -8.93 7.78 -2.13
N GLY A 49 -9.18 7.68 -3.43
CA GLY A 49 -9.73 6.46 -4.02
C GLY A 49 -8.80 5.28 -3.86
N VAL A 50 -7.49 5.49 -4.07
CA VAL A 50 -6.49 4.43 -3.88
C VAL A 50 -6.38 4.08 -2.41
N VAL A 51 -6.37 5.07 -1.52
CA VAL A 51 -6.30 4.83 -0.07
C VAL A 51 -7.49 3.98 0.39
N LYS A 52 -8.70 4.32 -0.05
CA LYS A 52 -9.90 3.54 0.28
C LYS A 52 -9.81 2.11 -0.23
N ASN A 53 -9.30 1.93 -1.44
CA ASN A 53 -9.13 0.59 -2.01
C ASN A 53 -8.13 -0.24 -1.18
N LEU A 54 -7.04 0.37 -0.76
CA LEU A 54 -6.04 -0.30 0.07
C LEU A 54 -6.61 -0.65 1.44
N GLU A 55 -7.39 0.24 2.05
CA GLU A 55 -8.05 -0.06 3.31
C GLU A 55 -8.97 -1.27 3.18
N LYS A 56 -9.72 -1.33 2.09
CA LYS A 56 -10.63 -2.45 1.84
C LYS A 56 -9.88 -3.76 1.68
N LYS A 57 -8.76 -3.74 0.95
CA LYS A 57 -7.99 -4.95 0.66
C LYS A 57 -7.14 -5.43 1.83
N THR A 58 -6.66 -4.52 2.65
CA THR A 58 -5.76 -4.85 3.77
C THR A 58 -6.49 -4.98 5.10
N GLY A 59 -7.66 -4.38 5.23
CA GLY A 59 -8.37 -4.30 6.50
C GLY A 59 -7.75 -3.27 7.45
N LEU A 60 -6.75 -2.53 7.00
CA LEU A 60 -6.09 -1.52 7.82
C LEU A 60 -6.78 -0.18 7.73
N SER A 61 -6.72 0.59 8.80
CA SER A 61 -7.17 1.98 8.80
C SER A 61 -5.98 2.86 8.41
N LEU A 62 -5.99 3.37 7.19
CA LEU A 62 -4.91 4.20 6.66
C LEU A 62 -5.15 5.68 6.85
N ARG A 63 -6.39 6.08 6.90
CA ARG A 63 -6.75 7.48 7.10
C ARG A 63 -6.87 7.80 8.58
N ARG A 64 -6.49 9.00 8.93
CA ARG A 64 -6.61 9.49 10.29
C ARG A 64 -7.69 10.55 10.40
#